data_4f90d865bf514fcc3a1825c9d84ae407
#
_entry.id   4f90d865bf514fcc3a1825c9d84ae407
#
_cell.length_a   1.000
_cell.length_b   1.000
_cell.length_c   1.000
_cell.angle_alpha   90.00
_cell.angle_beta   90.00
_cell.angle_gamma   90.00
#
_symmetry.space_group_name_H-M   'P 1'
#
loop_
_entity.id
_entity.type
_entity.pdbx_description
1 polymer ?
#
loop_
_entity_poly.entity_id
_entity_poly.type
_entity_poly.pdbx_seq_one_letter_code
_entity_poly.pdbx_strand_id
1 'polypeptide(L)'
;MTIGRTILVVADACGVGEAPDAARYGDLGAATVPHVAEAVGGLDMYTCGRLGLGNIVPVEGVPPAAPPRACFGKLAEKSAGKDSTSGHWEMAGVIVDKPFPVFPRGFPRELVQEFERRSGVGVIGNVATSGTEIIQKLGFAHLETKALILYTSADSVFQLAAHERLYPPERLYEICQIARELLQGEYGVGRVIARPFEGEPGNFRRTRNRRDFSLVPPHDTILDLFTKHNLRTVGIGKIGDLFAGRGLTDKVKTENNRDVAGALIQAVEETDYDLIFANFVDFDELHGHRNNAIGFARALEDFDLAMEEVVEEMRPDDMLIITADHGCDPTMTSSTDHTREYVPLLVYGRQLASGIDLGTRETFADIAATIADARGLPHQFPGRSFMKDITP
;
A
#
# COMPACT_ATOMS: atom_id res chain seq x y z
N MET A 1 -2.71 -14.93 -27.53
CA MET A 1 -2.24 -13.57 -27.23
C MET A 1 -1.30 -13.69 -26.03
N THR A 2 -0.15 -13.07 -26.06
CA THR A 2 0.81 -13.10 -24.95
C THR A 2 1.10 -11.66 -24.54
N ILE A 3 0.86 -11.33 -23.30
CA ILE A 3 1.25 -10.03 -22.73
C ILE A 3 2.76 -10.05 -22.45
N GLY A 4 3.48 -9.10 -22.99
CA GLY A 4 4.94 -8.98 -22.82
C GLY A 4 5.32 -8.45 -21.44
N ARG A 5 4.58 -7.43 -20.96
CA ARG A 5 4.82 -6.76 -19.68
C ARG A 5 3.52 -6.38 -19.00
N THR A 6 3.47 -6.47 -17.66
CA THR A 6 2.37 -5.93 -16.86
C THR A 6 2.84 -4.75 -16.03
N ILE A 7 2.02 -3.69 -16.01
CA ILE A 7 2.19 -2.49 -15.21
C ILE A 7 1.02 -2.45 -14.23
N LEU A 8 1.30 -2.72 -12.94
CA LEU A 8 0.31 -2.68 -11.86
C LEU A 8 0.51 -1.41 -11.05
N VAL A 9 -0.48 -0.52 -11.11
CA VAL A 9 -0.45 0.78 -10.43
C VAL A 9 -1.52 0.81 -9.34
N VAL A 10 -1.09 1.10 -8.13
CA VAL A 10 -1.97 1.24 -6.97
C VAL A 10 -2.03 2.71 -6.55
N ALA A 11 -3.22 3.30 -6.65
CA ALA A 11 -3.55 4.58 -6.04
C ALA A 11 -3.97 4.31 -4.59
N ASP A 12 -3.02 4.39 -3.65
CA ASP A 12 -3.20 4.03 -2.23
C ASP A 12 -4.42 4.76 -1.63
N ALA A 13 -5.31 4.04 -0.95
CA ALA A 13 -6.51 4.57 -0.33
C ALA A 13 -7.61 5.12 -1.27
N CYS A 14 -7.56 4.87 -2.59
CA CYS A 14 -8.55 5.38 -3.54
C CYS A 14 -9.76 4.45 -3.70
N GLY A 15 -10.53 4.23 -2.63
CA GLY A 15 -11.78 3.47 -2.64
C GLY A 15 -12.88 4.13 -3.47
N VAL A 16 -13.86 3.32 -3.92
CA VAL A 16 -14.97 3.77 -4.79
C VAL A 16 -16.35 3.39 -4.25
N GLY A 17 -16.49 3.28 -2.94
CA GLY A 17 -17.75 3.02 -2.27
C GLY A 17 -17.69 1.86 -1.28
N GLU A 18 -18.56 1.88 -0.28
CA GLU A 18 -18.57 0.91 0.82
C GLU A 18 -18.60 -0.54 0.32
N ALA A 19 -17.74 -1.38 0.92
CA ALA A 19 -17.77 -2.81 0.69
C ALA A 19 -18.95 -3.48 1.44
N PRO A 20 -19.38 -4.70 1.05
CA PRO A 20 -20.53 -5.36 1.67
C PRO A 20 -20.39 -5.60 3.16
N ASP A 21 -19.18 -5.66 3.67
CA ASP A 21 -18.86 -5.88 5.08
C ASP A 21 -18.39 -4.60 5.81
N ALA A 22 -18.47 -3.42 5.19
CA ALA A 22 -18.07 -2.13 5.75
C ALA A 22 -18.65 -1.87 7.15
N ALA A 23 -19.89 -2.31 7.40
CA ALA A 23 -20.52 -2.20 8.71
C ALA A 23 -19.72 -2.84 9.85
N ARG A 24 -18.94 -3.91 9.59
CA ARG A 24 -18.10 -4.60 10.57
C ARG A 24 -16.90 -3.78 11.00
N TYR A 25 -16.50 -2.85 10.15
CA TYR A 25 -15.35 -1.97 10.34
C TYR A 25 -15.75 -0.56 10.80
N GLY A 26 -17.06 -0.28 10.83
CA GLY A 26 -17.58 1.05 11.17
C GLY A 26 -17.55 2.04 10.01
N ASP A 27 -17.41 1.55 8.78
CA ASP A 27 -17.13 2.34 7.59
C ASP A 27 -18.36 2.46 6.65
N LEU A 28 -19.57 2.33 7.21
CA LEU A 28 -20.80 2.53 6.43
C LEU A 28 -20.83 3.93 5.79
N GLY A 29 -21.20 3.96 4.52
CA GLY A 29 -21.29 5.18 3.74
C GLY A 29 -19.95 5.70 3.23
N ALA A 30 -18.82 5.00 3.42
CA ALA A 30 -17.53 5.40 2.88
C ALA A 30 -17.52 5.31 1.35
N ALA A 31 -17.01 6.35 0.69
CA ALA A 31 -16.86 6.41 -0.77
C ALA A 31 -15.77 7.43 -1.13
N THR A 32 -14.53 7.06 -0.92
CA THR A 32 -13.37 7.97 -0.94
C THR A 32 -13.33 8.86 -2.20
N VAL A 33 -13.20 8.28 -3.39
CA VAL A 33 -13.08 9.06 -4.63
C VAL A 33 -14.36 9.84 -4.95
N PRO A 34 -15.59 9.27 -4.88
CA PRO A 34 -16.83 10.03 -5.05
C PRO A 34 -16.97 11.20 -4.08
N HIS A 35 -16.72 10.99 -2.78
CA HIS A 35 -16.87 12.03 -1.78
C HIS A 35 -15.81 13.15 -1.91
N VAL A 36 -14.58 12.79 -2.28
CA VAL A 36 -13.55 13.80 -2.61
C VAL A 36 -14.01 14.66 -3.79
N ALA A 37 -14.57 14.04 -4.84
CA ALA A 37 -15.09 14.75 -5.98
C ALA A 37 -16.21 15.75 -5.60
N GLU A 38 -17.18 15.28 -4.80
CA GLU A 38 -18.29 16.14 -4.29
C GLU A 38 -17.75 17.29 -3.43
N ALA A 39 -16.77 17.02 -2.55
CA ALA A 39 -16.23 18.04 -1.64
C ALA A 39 -15.53 19.20 -2.36
N VAL A 40 -15.03 18.98 -3.59
CA VAL A 40 -14.34 20.02 -4.37
C VAL A 40 -15.18 20.54 -5.53
N GLY A 41 -16.38 19.98 -5.79
CA GLY A 41 -17.27 20.37 -6.89
C GLY A 41 -16.85 19.80 -8.24
N GLY A 42 -16.21 18.65 -8.25
CA GLY A 42 -15.80 17.89 -9.44
C GLY A 42 -14.29 17.74 -9.58
N LEU A 43 -13.86 16.58 -10.13
CA LEU A 43 -12.47 16.27 -10.45
C LEU A 43 -12.21 16.39 -11.96
N ASP A 44 -11.03 16.88 -12.33
CA ASP A 44 -10.54 16.84 -13.70
C ASP A 44 -9.60 15.64 -13.88
N MET A 45 -10.19 14.48 -14.20
CA MET A 45 -9.47 13.20 -14.41
C MET A 45 -9.78 12.68 -15.82
N TYR A 46 -9.22 13.34 -16.81
CA TYR A 46 -9.50 13.05 -18.22
C TYR A 46 -9.07 11.65 -18.65
N THR A 47 -7.87 11.22 -18.25
CA THR A 47 -7.30 9.94 -18.65
C THR A 47 -8.03 8.77 -18.00
N CYS A 48 -8.15 8.77 -16.66
CA CYS A 48 -8.89 7.74 -15.92
C CYS A 48 -10.37 7.73 -16.30
N GLY A 49 -10.96 8.90 -16.56
CA GLY A 49 -12.32 9.03 -17.08
C GLY A 49 -12.48 8.31 -18.42
N ARG A 50 -11.59 8.54 -19.38
CA ARG A 50 -11.59 7.84 -20.67
C ARG A 50 -11.28 6.35 -20.56
N LEU A 51 -10.49 5.93 -19.57
CA LEU A 51 -10.29 4.52 -19.27
C LEU A 51 -11.56 3.87 -18.69
N GLY A 52 -12.45 4.63 -18.06
CA GLY A 52 -13.74 4.13 -17.58
C GLY A 52 -14.01 4.31 -16.08
N LEU A 53 -13.29 5.19 -15.38
CA LEU A 53 -13.52 5.44 -13.95
C LEU A 53 -14.98 5.83 -13.67
N GLY A 54 -15.54 6.79 -14.43
CA GLY A 54 -16.94 7.19 -14.30
C GLY A 54 -17.97 6.13 -14.72
N ASN A 55 -17.52 5.02 -15.32
CA ASN A 55 -18.38 3.87 -15.64
C ASN A 55 -18.45 2.87 -14.45
N ILE A 56 -17.51 2.93 -13.50
CA ILE A 56 -17.50 2.08 -12.31
C ILE A 56 -18.51 2.60 -11.28
N VAL A 57 -18.40 3.88 -10.96
CA VAL A 57 -19.26 4.61 -10.01
C VAL A 57 -19.41 6.06 -10.48
N PRO A 58 -20.52 6.75 -10.12
CA PRO A 58 -20.63 8.19 -10.35
C PRO A 58 -19.53 8.96 -9.63
N VAL A 59 -18.79 9.80 -10.35
CA VAL A 59 -17.77 10.71 -9.82
C VAL A 59 -18.02 12.09 -10.40
N GLU A 60 -18.23 13.10 -9.57
CA GLU A 60 -18.47 14.47 -10.04
C GLU A 60 -17.25 14.98 -10.82
N GLY A 61 -17.49 15.55 -12.02
CA GLY A 61 -16.44 15.97 -12.95
C GLY A 61 -15.90 14.87 -13.87
N VAL A 62 -16.20 13.58 -13.60
CA VAL A 62 -15.72 12.42 -14.40
C VAL A 62 -16.91 11.66 -15.00
N PRO A 63 -17.49 12.10 -16.11
CA PRO A 63 -18.64 11.44 -16.73
C PRO A 63 -18.27 10.05 -17.26
N PRO A 64 -19.25 9.12 -17.35
CA PRO A 64 -19.04 7.84 -18.03
C PRO A 64 -18.56 8.01 -19.47
N ALA A 65 -17.49 7.31 -19.82
CA ALA A 65 -17.00 7.26 -21.19
C ALA A 65 -17.89 6.36 -22.08
N ALA A 66 -18.04 6.70 -23.36
CA ALA A 66 -18.86 5.94 -24.31
C ALA A 66 -18.19 5.87 -25.70
N PRO A 67 -17.44 4.80 -26.04
CA PRO A 67 -17.04 3.67 -25.19
C PRO A 67 -15.82 3.97 -24.30
N PRO A 68 -15.68 3.30 -23.15
CA PRO A 68 -14.43 3.34 -22.38
C PRO A 68 -13.27 2.72 -23.15
N ARG A 69 -12.06 3.26 -22.97
CA ARG A 69 -10.84 2.73 -23.61
C ARG A 69 -10.28 1.48 -22.93
N ALA A 70 -10.62 1.26 -21.68
CA ALA A 70 -10.20 0.10 -20.89
C ALA A 70 -11.37 -0.84 -20.61
N CYS A 71 -11.08 -2.06 -20.15
CA CYS A 71 -12.03 -2.86 -19.39
C CYS A 71 -12.10 -2.31 -17.97
N PHE A 72 -13.28 -2.26 -17.38
CA PHE A 72 -13.51 -1.61 -16.10
C PHE A 72 -14.39 -2.45 -15.17
N GLY A 73 -14.26 -2.23 -13.87
CA GLY A 73 -15.03 -2.90 -12.83
C GLY A 73 -14.55 -2.46 -11.46
N LYS A 74 -14.93 -3.19 -10.42
CA LYS A 74 -14.45 -2.97 -9.06
C LYS A 74 -14.16 -4.29 -8.36
N LEU A 75 -13.31 -4.24 -7.33
CA LEU A 75 -12.93 -5.40 -6.55
C LEU A 75 -13.34 -5.22 -5.09
N ALA A 76 -13.83 -6.31 -4.47
CA ALA A 76 -14.04 -6.40 -3.04
C ALA A 76 -12.81 -7.02 -2.39
N GLU A 77 -12.35 -6.49 -1.27
CA GLU A 77 -11.30 -7.11 -0.48
C GLU A 77 -11.85 -8.30 0.30
N LYS A 78 -11.16 -9.45 0.22
CA LYS A 78 -11.51 -10.66 0.95
C LYS A 78 -10.68 -10.84 2.21
N SER A 79 -9.50 -10.27 2.26
CA SER A 79 -8.66 -10.23 3.46
C SER A 79 -9.39 -9.57 4.61
N ALA A 80 -9.12 -10.05 5.84
CA ALA A 80 -9.79 -9.54 7.04
C ALA A 80 -9.25 -8.19 7.53
N GLY A 81 -8.16 -7.67 6.93
CA GLY A 81 -7.63 -6.34 7.16
C GLY A 81 -8.32 -5.27 6.30
N LYS A 82 -7.95 -4.02 6.52
CA LYS A 82 -8.24 -2.88 5.64
C LYS A 82 -7.01 -1.96 5.56
N ASP A 83 -5.84 -2.56 5.65
CA ASP A 83 -4.54 -1.87 5.65
C ASP A 83 -3.78 -2.14 4.37
N SER A 84 -2.82 -1.25 4.04
CA SER A 84 -2.06 -1.36 2.79
C SER A 84 -1.37 -2.72 2.62
N THR A 85 -0.90 -3.35 3.72
CA THR A 85 -0.25 -4.67 3.62
C THR A 85 -1.24 -5.74 3.19
N SER A 86 -2.43 -5.79 3.80
CA SER A 86 -3.48 -6.75 3.47
C SER A 86 -3.94 -6.59 2.02
N GLY A 87 -4.24 -5.37 1.57
CA GLY A 87 -4.70 -5.10 0.21
C GLY A 87 -3.64 -5.45 -0.84
N HIS A 88 -2.38 -5.02 -0.64
CA HIS A 88 -1.30 -5.33 -1.56
C HIS A 88 -0.95 -6.83 -1.61
N TRP A 89 -0.99 -7.53 -0.48
CA TRP A 89 -0.75 -8.97 -0.47
C TRP A 89 -1.87 -9.72 -1.19
N GLU A 90 -3.13 -9.29 -1.00
CA GLU A 90 -4.25 -9.92 -1.67
C GLU A 90 -4.19 -9.74 -3.19
N MET A 91 -3.92 -8.51 -3.68
CA MET A 91 -3.74 -8.32 -5.13
C MET A 91 -2.53 -9.05 -5.70
N ALA A 92 -1.55 -9.38 -4.85
CA ALA A 92 -0.41 -10.23 -5.21
C ALA A 92 -0.67 -11.73 -5.02
N GLY A 93 -1.89 -12.16 -4.64
CA GLY A 93 -2.32 -13.55 -4.56
C GLY A 93 -2.32 -14.16 -3.16
N VAL A 94 -2.17 -13.37 -2.09
CA VAL A 94 -2.14 -13.85 -0.70
C VAL A 94 -3.27 -13.23 0.12
N ILE A 95 -4.33 -13.99 0.39
CA ILE A 95 -5.44 -13.57 1.25
C ILE A 95 -5.03 -13.71 2.71
N VAL A 96 -5.30 -12.68 3.50
CA VAL A 96 -5.00 -12.61 4.94
C VAL A 96 -6.28 -12.90 5.73
N ASP A 97 -6.41 -14.12 6.27
CA ASP A 97 -7.63 -14.57 6.96
C ASP A 97 -7.90 -13.87 8.30
N LYS A 98 -6.87 -13.32 8.93
CA LYS A 98 -6.98 -12.61 10.21
C LYS A 98 -6.29 -11.26 10.11
N PRO A 99 -6.92 -10.17 10.60
CA PRO A 99 -6.28 -8.87 10.60
C PRO A 99 -4.99 -8.92 11.42
N PHE A 100 -4.01 -8.10 11.05
CA PHE A 100 -2.80 -7.98 11.84
C PHE A 100 -3.11 -7.49 13.25
N PRO A 101 -2.45 -8.06 14.30
CA PRO A 101 -2.76 -7.72 15.67
C PRO A 101 -2.39 -6.27 15.99
N VAL A 102 -3.25 -5.59 16.74
CA VAL A 102 -3.01 -4.25 17.28
C VAL A 102 -2.91 -4.29 18.81
N PHE A 103 -2.10 -3.42 19.39
CA PHE A 103 -1.81 -3.42 20.83
C PHE A 103 -2.12 -2.07 21.48
N PRO A 104 -3.40 -1.65 21.56
CA PRO A 104 -3.78 -0.30 22.04
C PRO A 104 -3.39 -0.01 23.49
N ARG A 105 -3.07 -1.04 24.28
CA ARG A 105 -2.58 -0.93 25.66
C ARG A 105 -1.09 -1.21 25.81
N GLY A 106 -0.35 -1.27 24.70
CA GLY A 106 1.03 -1.74 24.65
C GLY A 106 1.12 -3.27 24.57
N PHE A 107 2.34 -3.76 24.31
CA PHE A 107 2.61 -5.19 24.14
C PHE A 107 2.60 -5.95 25.49
N PRO A 108 2.23 -7.25 25.47
CA PRO A 108 2.28 -8.09 26.66
C PRO A 108 3.66 -8.09 27.32
N ARG A 109 3.68 -8.13 28.66
CA ARG A 109 4.91 -8.03 29.44
C ARG A 109 5.90 -9.15 29.10
N GLU A 110 5.39 -10.36 28.90
CA GLU A 110 6.19 -11.54 28.55
C GLU A 110 6.92 -11.37 27.23
N LEU A 111 6.24 -10.78 26.25
CA LEU A 111 6.81 -10.46 24.93
C LEU A 111 7.92 -9.42 25.04
N VAL A 112 7.69 -8.36 25.83
CA VAL A 112 8.68 -7.30 26.06
C VAL A 112 9.91 -7.86 26.76
N GLN A 113 9.73 -8.69 27.80
CA GLN A 113 10.85 -9.33 28.52
C GLN A 113 11.67 -10.27 27.61
N GLU A 114 11.02 -11.02 26.75
CA GLU A 114 11.73 -11.89 25.79
C GLU A 114 12.49 -11.06 24.74
N PHE A 115 11.92 -9.93 24.30
CA PHE A 115 12.62 -8.98 23.44
C PHE A 115 13.87 -8.40 24.13
N GLU A 116 13.75 -7.93 25.37
CA GLU A 116 14.88 -7.42 26.17
C GLU A 116 15.96 -8.48 26.34
N ARG A 117 15.56 -9.71 26.63
CA ARG A 117 16.49 -10.84 26.78
C ARG A 117 17.25 -11.14 25.48
N ARG A 118 16.57 -11.12 24.31
CA ARG A 118 17.20 -11.40 23.01
C ARG A 118 18.07 -10.26 22.52
N SER A 119 17.59 -9.04 22.67
CA SER A 119 18.30 -7.84 22.19
C SER A 119 19.43 -7.41 23.11
N GLY A 120 19.39 -7.81 24.39
CA GLY A 120 20.29 -7.35 25.41
C GLY A 120 20.11 -5.90 25.83
N VAL A 121 18.96 -5.29 25.45
CA VAL A 121 18.66 -3.87 25.71
C VAL A 121 17.30 -3.73 26.38
N GLY A 122 17.24 -2.95 27.46
CA GLY A 122 15.99 -2.61 28.13
C GLY A 122 15.12 -1.66 27.30
N VAL A 123 13.81 -1.63 27.60
CA VAL A 123 12.86 -0.71 26.97
C VAL A 123 12.13 0.13 28.00
N ILE A 124 11.74 1.34 27.59
CA ILE A 124 10.82 2.24 28.30
C ILE A 124 9.66 2.60 27.39
N GLY A 125 8.55 3.02 27.99
CA GLY A 125 7.32 3.37 27.26
C GLY A 125 6.35 2.20 27.17
N ASN A 126 6.32 1.48 26.06
CA ASN A 126 5.35 0.41 25.75
C ASN A 126 3.90 0.89 25.81
N VAL A 127 3.60 1.96 25.10
CA VAL A 127 2.28 2.61 25.05
C VAL A 127 1.88 2.94 23.62
N ALA A 128 0.57 3.06 23.38
CA ALA A 128 0.04 3.56 22.12
C ALA A 128 0.05 5.10 22.12
N THR A 129 0.80 5.72 21.22
CA THR A 129 0.96 7.18 21.16
C THR A 129 1.61 7.64 19.86
N SER A 130 1.59 8.95 19.63
CA SER A 130 2.37 9.58 18.56
C SER A 130 3.88 9.49 18.84
N GLY A 131 4.65 9.10 17.82
CA GLY A 131 6.09 8.99 17.97
C GLY A 131 6.80 10.35 18.10
N THR A 132 6.23 11.46 17.62
CA THR A 132 6.77 12.81 17.88
C THR A 132 6.57 13.22 19.33
N GLU A 133 5.43 12.86 19.90
CA GLU A 133 5.13 13.14 21.31
C GLU A 133 6.01 12.32 22.25
N ILE A 134 6.12 11.00 22.01
CA ILE A 134 6.83 10.11 22.95
C ILE A 134 8.32 10.39 23.01
N ILE A 135 8.97 10.79 21.89
CA ILE A 135 10.39 11.15 21.94
C ILE A 135 10.63 12.42 22.76
N GLN A 136 9.72 13.39 22.78
CA GLN A 136 9.81 14.54 23.66
C GLN A 136 9.65 14.13 25.13
N LYS A 137 8.70 13.23 25.42
CA LYS A 137 8.36 12.80 26.77
C LYS A 137 9.43 11.90 27.38
N LEU A 138 9.96 10.93 26.62
CA LEU A 138 10.85 9.90 27.11
C LEU A 138 12.30 10.05 26.63
N GLY A 139 12.61 10.99 25.74
CA GLY A 139 13.94 11.16 25.16
C GLY A 139 15.02 11.44 26.21
N PHE A 140 14.73 12.23 27.23
CA PHE A 140 15.65 12.45 28.36
C PHE A 140 15.91 11.16 29.15
N ALA A 141 14.86 10.42 29.53
CA ALA A 141 14.99 9.14 30.21
C ALA A 141 15.75 8.10 29.38
N HIS A 142 15.54 8.09 28.05
CA HIS A 142 16.30 7.27 27.12
C HIS A 142 17.82 7.60 27.16
N LEU A 143 18.16 8.90 27.16
CA LEU A 143 19.57 9.33 27.23
C LEU A 143 20.25 8.88 28.53
N GLU A 144 19.55 8.95 29.67
CA GLU A 144 20.05 8.58 31.00
C GLU A 144 20.15 7.05 31.17
N THR A 145 19.08 6.32 30.79
CA THR A 145 18.99 4.87 31.06
C THR A 145 19.57 4.01 29.95
N LYS A 146 19.76 4.57 28.74
CA LYS A 146 20.09 3.87 27.49
C LYS A 146 19.04 2.83 27.05
N ALA A 147 17.85 2.80 27.69
CA ALA A 147 16.76 1.93 27.29
C ALA A 147 16.09 2.48 26.03
N LEU A 148 15.70 1.61 25.08
CA LEU A 148 14.98 2.01 23.88
C LEU A 148 13.56 2.49 24.19
N ILE A 149 13.05 3.45 23.45
CA ILE A 149 11.64 3.87 23.56
C ILE A 149 10.79 2.95 22.71
N LEU A 150 10.03 2.05 23.36
CA LEU A 150 9.05 1.19 22.70
C LEU A 150 7.68 1.87 22.70
N TYR A 151 7.02 1.90 21.54
CA TYR A 151 5.66 2.40 21.41
C TYR A 151 4.95 1.77 20.21
N THR A 152 3.63 1.93 20.17
CA THR A 152 2.79 1.52 19.03
C THR A 152 1.85 2.67 18.65
N SER A 153 0.98 2.46 17.66
CA SER A 153 -0.07 3.38 17.25
C SER A 153 -1.38 2.62 17.05
N ALA A 154 -2.35 3.20 16.36
CA ALA A 154 -3.56 2.50 15.93
C ALA A 154 -3.24 1.39 14.93
N ASP A 155 -2.17 1.54 14.15
CA ASP A 155 -1.71 0.53 13.22
C ASP A 155 -1.08 -0.68 13.91
N SER A 156 -0.95 -1.78 13.15
CA SER A 156 -0.26 -2.98 13.58
C SER A 156 1.28 -2.83 13.50
N VAL A 157 1.86 -2.08 14.43
CA VAL A 157 3.28 -1.72 14.41
C VAL A 157 3.96 -1.86 15.77
N PHE A 158 5.22 -2.31 15.76
CA PHE A 158 6.14 -2.31 16.89
C PHE A 158 7.25 -1.30 16.60
N GLN A 159 7.27 -0.17 17.29
CA GLN A 159 8.17 0.93 16.97
C GLN A 159 9.22 1.11 18.07
N LEU A 160 10.48 1.20 17.66
CA LEU A 160 11.62 1.44 18.53
C LEU A 160 12.27 2.79 18.18
N ALA A 161 12.15 3.77 19.08
CA ALA A 161 12.86 5.03 18.91
C ALA A 161 14.15 5.04 19.76
N ALA A 162 15.23 5.55 19.15
CA ALA A 162 16.52 5.69 19.78
C ALA A 162 17.25 6.94 19.28
N HIS A 163 17.99 7.60 20.17
CA HIS A 163 18.86 8.71 19.83
C HIS A 163 20.11 8.21 19.13
N GLU A 164 20.46 8.76 17.94
CA GLU A 164 21.56 8.27 17.09
C GLU A 164 22.93 8.32 17.77
N ARG A 165 23.13 9.21 18.74
CA ARG A 165 24.35 9.26 19.55
C ARG A 165 24.55 8.00 20.42
N LEU A 166 23.46 7.39 20.92
CA LEU A 166 23.51 6.17 21.74
C LEU A 166 23.41 4.90 20.90
N TYR A 167 22.57 4.94 19.89
CA TYR A 167 22.29 3.84 18.97
C TYR A 167 22.44 4.35 17.54
N PRO A 168 23.62 4.20 16.90
CA PRO A 168 23.76 4.45 15.48
C PRO A 168 22.69 3.67 14.68
N PRO A 169 22.21 4.17 13.54
CA PRO A 169 21.14 3.56 12.78
C PRO A 169 21.31 2.05 12.56
N GLU A 170 22.52 1.62 12.22
CA GLU A 170 22.85 0.20 11.96
C GLU A 170 22.56 -0.68 13.19
N ARG A 171 22.94 -0.20 14.38
CA ARG A 171 22.70 -0.93 15.63
C ARG A 171 21.21 -1.00 15.96
N LEU A 172 20.46 0.07 15.73
CA LEU A 172 19.00 0.06 15.90
C LEU A 172 18.35 -0.90 14.91
N TYR A 173 18.83 -0.97 13.67
CA TYR A 173 18.33 -1.90 12.66
C TYR A 173 18.55 -3.37 13.05
N GLU A 174 19.72 -3.72 13.58
CA GLU A 174 19.98 -5.07 14.12
C GLU A 174 18.98 -5.44 15.23
N ILE A 175 18.71 -4.51 16.13
CA ILE A 175 17.74 -4.72 17.22
C ILE A 175 16.31 -4.86 16.68
N CYS A 176 15.93 -4.06 15.69
CA CYS A 176 14.64 -4.19 15.04
C CYS A 176 14.48 -5.51 14.27
N GLN A 177 15.57 -6.05 13.72
CA GLN A 177 15.57 -7.38 13.10
C GLN A 177 15.29 -8.48 14.15
N ILE A 178 15.89 -8.40 15.35
CA ILE A 178 15.57 -9.30 16.46
C ILE A 178 14.10 -9.22 16.85
N ALA A 179 13.55 -8.00 16.92
CA ALA A 179 12.12 -7.80 17.17
C ALA A 179 11.27 -8.45 16.06
N ARG A 180 11.63 -8.27 14.77
CA ARG A 180 10.90 -8.85 13.64
C ARG A 180 10.87 -10.38 13.68
N GLU A 181 11.97 -11.01 14.08
CA GLU A 181 12.07 -12.47 14.24
C GLU A 181 11.23 -12.99 15.42
N LEU A 182 11.12 -12.21 16.49
CA LEU A 182 10.30 -12.55 17.67
C LEU A 182 8.79 -12.38 17.39
N LEU A 183 8.41 -11.33 16.65
CA LEU A 183 7.01 -10.94 16.43
C LEU A 183 6.38 -11.76 15.30
N GLN A 184 6.04 -13.01 15.57
CA GLN A 184 5.41 -13.95 14.66
C GLN A 184 4.08 -14.48 15.23
N GLY A 185 3.26 -15.11 14.39
CA GLY A 185 1.99 -15.72 14.80
C GLY A 185 1.02 -14.68 15.41
N GLU A 186 0.55 -14.91 16.62
CA GLU A 186 -0.38 -14.02 17.34
C GLU A 186 0.19 -12.64 17.68
N TYR A 187 1.52 -12.49 17.67
CA TYR A 187 2.23 -11.23 17.85
C TYR A 187 2.76 -10.65 16.54
N GLY A 188 2.36 -11.22 15.41
CA GLY A 188 2.87 -10.90 14.09
C GLY A 188 2.35 -9.55 13.59
N VAL A 189 2.82 -8.44 14.19
CA VAL A 189 2.51 -7.09 13.70
C VAL A 189 2.99 -6.90 12.27
N GLY A 190 2.27 -6.13 11.49
CA GLY A 190 2.59 -5.88 10.08
C GLY A 190 3.99 -5.31 9.88
N ARG A 191 4.45 -4.42 10.78
CA ARG A 191 5.78 -3.78 10.67
C ARG A 191 6.45 -3.63 12.02
N VAL A 192 7.77 -3.86 12.07
CA VAL A 192 8.67 -3.35 13.09
C VAL A 192 9.38 -2.13 12.52
N ILE A 193 9.42 -1.00 13.24
CA ILE A 193 9.91 0.26 12.70
C ILE A 193 11.04 0.80 13.57
N ALA A 194 12.20 0.99 12.96
CA ALA A 194 13.28 1.77 13.53
C ALA A 194 12.98 3.27 13.36
N ARG A 195 12.99 4.01 14.49
CA ARG A 195 12.72 5.45 14.53
C ARG A 195 13.91 6.22 15.16
N PRO A 196 15.03 6.37 14.45
CA PRO A 196 16.12 7.19 14.92
C PRO A 196 15.69 8.63 15.15
N PHE A 197 16.26 9.25 16.17
CA PHE A 197 16.04 10.68 16.45
C PHE A 197 17.33 11.34 16.95
N GLU A 198 17.37 12.66 16.91
CA GLU A 198 18.47 13.50 17.36
C GLU A 198 17.96 14.72 18.12
N GLY A 199 18.87 15.55 18.63
CA GLY A 199 18.55 16.79 19.36
C GLY A 199 18.85 16.68 20.84
N GLU A 200 18.36 17.66 21.61
CA GLU A 200 18.56 17.76 23.04
C GLU A 200 17.20 17.80 23.75
N PRO A 201 17.16 17.58 25.08
CA PRO A 201 15.93 17.64 25.86
C PRO A 201 15.10 18.88 25.56
N GLY A 202 13.82 18.67 25.18
CA GLY A 202 12.89 19.73 24.78
C GLY A 202 12.91 20.06 23.29
N ASN A 203 13.85 19.53 22.50
CA ASN A 203 13.95 19.74 21.06
C ASN A 203 14.43 18.50 20.30
N PHE A 204 13.86 17.35 20.62
CA PHE A 204 14.14 16.12 19.87
C PHE A 204 13.41 16.11 18.55
N ARG A 205 14.06 15.61 17.51
CA ARG A 205 13.48 15.46 16.17
C ARG A 205 13.85 14.12 15.54
N ARG A 206 12.93 13.54 14.79
CA ARG A 206 13.19 12.33 14.00
C ARG A 206 14.20 12.64 12.90
N THR A 207 15.07 11.68 12.61
CA THR A 207 15.97 11.74 11.45
C THR A 207 15.36 11.05 10.24
N ARG A 208 16.02 11.14 9.10
CA ARG A 208 15.64 10.45 7.85
C ARG A 208 15.99 8.95 7.86
N ASN A 209 16.70 8.48 8.89
CA ASN A 209 17.17 7.09 9.01
C ASN A 209 16.08 6.13 9.52
N ARG A 210 14.80 6.42 9.23
CA ARG A 210 13.71 5.46 9.45
C ARG A 210 13.93 4.23 8.59
N ARG A 211 13.66 3.05 9.17
CA ARG A 211 13.63 1.79 8.44
C ARG A 211 12.51 0.90 8.96
N ASP A 212 11.73 0.38 8.03
CA ASP A 212 10.63 -0.53 8.32
C ASP A 212 11.10 -1.98 8.03
N PHE A 213 10.73 -2.90 8.94
CA PHE A 213 10.96 -4.33 8.85
C PHE A 213 9.59 -4.99 8.79
N SER A 214 9.10 -5.17 7.58
CA SER A 214 7.77 -5.70 7.32
C SER A 214 7.70 -7.20 7.56
N LEU A 215 6.51 -7.68 7.84
CA LEU A 215 6.22 -9.11 7.81
C LEU A 215 6.39 -9.60 6.37
N VAL A 216 6.90 -10.81 6.22
CA VAL A 216 7.05 -11.45 4.91
C VAL A 216 5.73 -12.13 4.56
N PRO A 217 5.23 -12.04 3.32
CA PRO A 217 4.05 -12.79 2.90
C PRO A 217 4.18 -14.28 3.25
N PRO A 218 3.13 -14.91 3.84
CA PRO A 218 3.20 -16.29 4.32
C PRO A 218 3.30 -17.33 3.20
N HIS A 219 2.92 -16.94 1.99
CA HIS A 219 2.95 -17.78 0.79
C HIS A 219 3.63 -17.04 -0.36
N ASP A 220 3.86 -17.76 -1.46
CA ASP A 220 4.37 -17.16 -2.68
C ASP A 220 3.36 -16.19 -3.27
N THR A 221 3.86 -15.06 -3.70
CA THR A 221 3.12 -14.00 -4.38
C THR A 221 3.37 -14.06 -5.90
N ILE A 222 2.67 -13.22 -6.66
CA ILE A 222 2.95 -13.04 -8.08
C ILE A 222 4.40 -12.60 -8.33
N LEU A 223 4.99 -11.83 -7.42
CA LEU A 223 6.39 -11.42 -7.47
C LEU A 223 7.34 -12.61 -7.38
N ASP A 224 7.06 -13.55 -6.44
CA ASP A 224 7.83 -14.79 -6.31
C ASP A 224 7.66 -15.68 -7.55
N LEU A 225 6.46 -15.75 -8.11
CA LEU A 225 6.19 -16.54 -9.31
C LEU A 225 7.03 -16.03 -10.49
N PHE A 226 7.09 -14.72 -10.69
CA PHE A 226 7.89 -14.10 -11.75
C PHE A 226 9.38 -14.40 -11.58
N THR A 227 9.94 -14.14 -10.40
CA THR A 227 11.37 -14.38 -10.15
C THR A 227 11.77 -15.86 -10.24
N LYS A 228 10.89 -16.80 -9.83
CA LYS A 228 11.09 -18.25 -10.02
C LYS A 228 11.17 -18.65 -11.50
N HIS A 229 10.55 -17.88 -12.39
CA HIS A 229 10.61 -18.08 -13.84
C HIS A 229 11.67 -17.18 -14.52
N ASN A 230 12.61 -16.59 -13.75
CA ASN A 230 13.66 -15.70 -14.23
C ASN A 230 13.12 -14.46 -14.95
N LEU A 231 11.92 -14.00 -14.60
CA LEU A 231 11.32 -12.78 -15.07
C LEU A 231 11.68 -11.62 -14.13
N ARG A 232 11.87 -10.43 -14.70
CA ARG A 232 12.30 -9.25 -13.97
C ARG A 232 11.12 -8.49 -13.40
N THR A 233 11.22 -8.14 -12.11
CA THR A 233 10.20 -7.40 -11.37
C THR A 233 10.80 -6.15 -10.75
N VAL A 234 10.07 -5.04 -10.76
CA VAL A 234 10.45 -3.85 -10.00
C VAL A 234 9.31 -3.39 -9.10
N GLY A 235 9.65 -3.06 -7.86
CA GLY A 235 8.76 -2.39 -6.91
C GLY A 235 9.11 -0.92 -6.77
N ILE A 236 8.15 -0.04 -7.05
CA ILE A 236 8.29 1.42 -6.95
C ILE A 236 7.45 1.92 -5.79
N GLY A 237 7.98 2.85 -5.00
CA GLY A 237 7.31 3.35 -3.79
C GLY A 237 7.41 2.40 -2.61
N LYS A 238 6.30 2.19 -1.90
CA LYS A 238 6.21 1.30 -0.74
C LYS A 238 6.32 -0.20 -1.06
N ILE A 239 6.25 -0.60 -2.33
CA ILE A 239 6.19 -2.03 -2.71
C ILE A 239 7.37 -2.82 -2.13
N GLY A 240 8.59 -2.26 -2.19
CA GLY A 240 9.76 -2.89 -1.60
C GLY A 240 9.63 -3.18 -0.10
N ASP A 241 8.99 -2.30 0.63
CA ASP A 241 8.77 -2.43 2.07
C ASP A 241 7.58 -3.35 2.38
N LEU A 242 6.46 -3.25 1.65
CA LEU A 242 5.26 -4.08 1.85
C LEU A 242 5.51 -5.57 1.64
N PHE A 243 6.41 -5.93 0.73
CA PHE A 243 6.80 -7.31 0.46
C PHE A 243 8.12 -7.72 1.13
N ALA A 244 8.69 -6.89 2.02
CA ALA A 244 10.01 -7.11 2.63
C ALA A 244 11.13 -7.38 1.58
N GLY A 245 10.96 -6.84 0.38
CA GLY A 245 11.84 -7.04 -0.77
C GLY A 245 11.75 -8.39 -1.44
N ARG A 246 10.85 -9.27 -1.00
CA ARG A 246 10.69 -10.61 -1.53
C ARG A 246 10.10 -10.58 -2.95
N GLY A 247 10.66 -11.40 -3.84
CA GLY A 247 10.18 -11.52 -5.22
C GLY A 247 10.44 -10.28 -6.10
N LEU A 248 11.28 -9.34 -5.66
CA LEU A 248 11.67 -8.16 -6.43
C LEU A 248 13.11 -8.28 -6.91
N THR A 249 13.34 -8.11 -8.22
CA THR A 249 14.69 -7.97 -8.78
C THR A 249 15.27 -6.60 -8.50
N ASP A 250 14.44 -5.57 -8.59
CA ASP A 250 14.82 -4.18 -8.36
C ASP A 250 13.80 -3.45 -7.48
N LYS A 251 14.27 -2.42 -6.75
CA LYS A 251 13.45 -1.58 -5.88
C LYS A 251 13.82 -0.12 -6.07
N VAL A 252 12.81 0.72 -6.30
CA VAL A 252 12.97 2.17 -6.41
C VAL A 252 12.26 2.83 -5.24
N LYS A 253 13.03 3.40 -4.32
CA LYS A 253 12.48 4.19 -3.21
C LYS A 253 12.13 5.58 -3.68
N THR A 254 10.98 6.07 -3.25
CA THR A 254 10.46 7.40 -3.56
C THR A 254 10.01 8.08 -2.28
N GLU A 255 9.92 9.40 -2.29
CA GLU A 255 9.50 10.20 -1.14
C GLU A 255 8.02 10.65 -1.25
N ASN A 256 7.46 10.72 -2.45
CA ASN A 256 6.12 11.25 -2.74
C ASN A 256 5.58 10.73 -4.09
N ASN A 257 4.32 11.04 -4.42
CA ASN A 257 3.68 10.62 -5.66
C ASN A 257 4.38 11.13 -6.92
N ARG A 258 4.96 12.32 -6.91
CA ARG A 258 5.71 12.86 -8.05
C ARG A 258 6.94 12.02 -8.36
N ASP A 259 7.65 11.59 -7.33
CA ASP A 259 8.82 10.71 -7.51
C ASP A 259 8.39 9.33 -8.01
N VAL A 260 7.23 8.81 -7.53
CA VAL A 260 6.65 7.56 -8.04
C VAL A 260 6.32 7.69 -9.52
N ALA A 261 5.66 8.77 -9.93
CA ALA A 261 5.32 9.03 -11.32
C ALA A 261 6.56 9.04 -12.22
N GLY A 262 7.59 9.82 -11.86
CA GLY A 262 8.83 9.87 -12.62
C GLY A 262 9.52 8.51 -12.72
N ALA A 263 9.60 7.76 -11.63
CA ALA A 263 10.20 6.43 -11.62
C ALA A 263 9.38 5.40 -12.42
N LEU A 264 8.05 5.50 -12.39
CA LEU A 264 7.15 4.64 -13.16
C LEU A 264 7.29 4.90 -14.66
N ILE A 265 7.23 6.16 -15.09
CA ILE A 265 7.39 6.56 -16.49
C ILE A 265 8.75 6.08 -17.00
N GLN A 266 9.84 6.35 -16.28
CA GLN A 266 11.17 5.86 -16.63
C GLN A 266 11.23 4.32 -16.74
N ALA A 267 10.58 3.60 -15.82
CA ALA A 267 10.54 2.14 -15.88
C ALA A 267 9.75 1.63 -17.09
N VAL A 268 8.70 2.34 -17.52
CA VAL A 268 7.90 1.99 -18.70
C VAL A 268 8.69 2.28 -20.00
N GLU A 269 9.37 3.40 -20.08
CA GLU A 269 10.12 3.81 -21.27
C GLU A 269 11.42 2.99 -21.49
N GLU A 270 12.26 2.86 -20.46
CA GLU A 270 13.67 2.52 -20.61
C GLU A 270 14.02 1.08 -20.22
N THR A 271 13.07 0.29 -19.66
CA THR A 271 13.45 -0.97 -19.02
C THR A 271 12.74 -2.21 -19.59
N ASP A 272 13.37 -3.38 -19.37
CA ASP A 272 12.85 -4.68 -19.77
C ASP A 272 12.31 -5.47 -18.55
N TYR A 273 11.60 -4.78 -17.65
CA TYR A 273 10.85 -5.47 -16.60
C TYR A 273 9.63 -6.21 -17.18
N ASP A 274 9.36 -7.38 -16.64
CA ASP A 274 8.18 -8.16 -16.98
C ASP A 274 6.97 -7.76 -16.12
N LEU A 275 7.24 -7.29 -14.89
CA LEU A 275 6.23 -6.74 -13.97
C LEU A 275 6.77 -5.48 -13.30
N ILE A 276 6.07 -4.37 -13.51
CA ILE A 276 6.27 -3.10 -12.82
C ILE A 276 5.12 -2.96 -11.83
N PHE A 277 5.44 -2.84 -10.53
CA PHE A 277 4.45 -2.68 -9.47
C PHE A 277 4.73 -1.36 -8.75
N ALA A 278 3.83 -0.39 -8.88
CA ALA A 278 3.99 0.96 -8.34
C ALA A 278 2.86 1.30 -7.34
N ASN A 279 3.22 1.98 -6.24
CA ASN A 279 2.28 2.45 -5.23
C ASN A 279 2.41 3.96 -5.04
N PHE A 280 1.32 4.70 -5.30
CA PHE A 280 1.18 6.14 -5.10
C PHE A 280 0.60 6.41 -3.72
N VAL A 281 1.42 6.82 -2.77
CA VAL A 281 1.15 6.76 -1.33
C VAL A 281 0.62 8.05 -0.71
N ASP A 282 0.78 9.21 -1.36
CA ASP A 282 0.43 10.51 -0.78
C ASP A 282 -1.07 10.66 -0.50
N PHE A 283 -1.92 9.97 -1.27
CA PHE A 283 -3.36 9.94 -1.04
C PHE A 283 -3.69 9.51 0.39
N ASP A 284 -3.07 8.41 0.83
CA ASP A 284 -3.20 7.88 2.16
C ASP A 284 -2.44 8.72 3.21
N GLU A 285 -1.11 8.83 3.06
CA GLU A 285 -0.24 9.39 4.10
C GLU A 285 -0.42 10.90 4.31
N LEU A 286 -0.62 11.67 3.22
CA LEU A 286 -0.69 13.12 3.30
C LEU A 286 -2.12 13.67 3.37
N HIS A 287 -3.10 12.90 2.87
CA HIS A 287 -4.44 13.42 2.68
C HIS A 287 -5.53 12.62 3.39
N GLY A 288 -5.62 11.31 3.20
CA GLY A 288 -6.62 10.43 3.79
C GLY A 288 -6.61 10.51 5.32
N HIS A 289 -5.53 10.11 5.94
CA HIS A 289 -5.33 10.16 7.40
C HIS A 289 -5.35 11.56 8.02
N ARG A 290 -5.51 12.61 7.22
CA ARG A 290 -5.58 14.02 7.68
C ARG A 290 -6.87 14.72 7.31
N ASN A 291 -7.85 13.98 6.82
CA ASN A 291 -9.13 14.51 6.38
C ASN A 291 -8.98 15.73 5.44
N ASN A 292 -8.00 15.65 4.52
CA ASN A 292 -7.67 16.72 3.58
C ASN A 292 -8.22 16.41 2.19
N ALA A 293 -9.54 16.55 2.00
CA ALA A 293 -10.19 16.28 0.71
C ALA A 293 -9.65 17.15 -0.43
N ILE A 294 -9.29 18.41 -0.17
CA ILE A 294 -8.75 19.32 -1.20
C ILE A 294 -7.36 18.83 -1.68
N GLY A 295 -6.50 18.40 -0.75
CA GLY A 295 -5.19 17.85 -1.09
C GLY A 295 -5.31 16.52 -1.83
N PHE A 296 -6.26 15.69 -1.41
CA PHE A 296 -6.56 14.41 -2.06
C PHE A 296 -7.00 14.61 -3.52
N ALA A 297 -7.92 15.56 -3.76
CA ALA A 297 -8.39 15.89 -5.11
C ALA A 297 -7.25 16.32 -6.03
N ARG A 298 -6.40 17.23 -5.59
CA ARG A 298 -5.21 17.66 -6.37
C ARG A 298 -4.26 16.50 -6.68
N ALA A 299 -4.05 15.62 -5.70
CA ALA A 299 -3.21 14.45 -5.89
C ALA A 299 -3.82 13.47 -6.92
N LEU A 300 -5.17 13.35 -6.98
CA LEU A 300 -5.86 12.56 -8.00
C LEU A 300 -5.70 13.16 -9.41
N GLU A 301 -5.80 14.47 -9.55
CA GLU A 301 -5.59 15.18 -10.82
C GLU A 301 -4.13 15.06 -11.29
N ASP A 302 -3.15 15.20 -10.38
CA ASP A 302 -1.73 14.98 -10.71
C ASP A 302 -1.45 13.52 -11.09
N PHE A 303 -2.11 12.57 -10.44
CA PHE A 303 -2.04 11.14 -10.79
C PHE A 303 -2.60 10.87 -12.20
N ASP A 304 -3.72 11.50 -12.55
CA ASP A 304 -4.34 11.35 -13.86
C ASP A 304 -3.40 11.82 -15.01
N LEU A 305 -2.69 12.92 -14.81
CA LEU A 305 -1.67 13.39 -15.74
C LEU A 305 -0.50 12.39 -15.86
N ALA A 306 -0.06 11.80 -14.75
CA ALA A 306 0.98 10.77 -14.80
C ALA A 306 0.50 9.51 -15.55
N MET A 307 -0.77 9.14 -15.41
CA MET A 307 -1.35 8.00 -16.16
C MET A 307 -1.47 8.29 -17.66
N GLU A 308 -1.65 9.54 -18.07
CA GLU A 308 -1.60 9.93 -19.48
C GLU A 308 -0.23 9.59 -20.09
N GLU A 309 0.86 10.04 -19.45
CA GLU A 309 2.22 9.77 -19.87
C GLU A 309 2.53 8.26 -19.89
N VAL A 310 2.10 7.52 -18.85
CA VAL A 310 2.28 6.05 -18.80
C VAL A 310 1.58 5.37 -19.99
N VAL A 311 0.32 5.76 -20.30
CA VAL A 311 -0.45 5.18 -21.40
C VAL A 311 0.18 5.49 -22.77
N GLU A 312 0.78 6.68 -22.94
CA GLU A 312 1.47 7.07 -24.16
C GLU A 312 2.71 6.23 -24.42
N GLU A 313 3.52 5.97 -23.37
CA GLU A 313 4.79 5.25 -23.45
C GLU A 313 4.65 3.72 -23.43
N MET A 314 3.43 3.18 -23.21
CA MET A 314 3.19 1.74 -23.24
C MET A 314 3.52 1.11 -24.59
N ARG A 315 4.18 -0.05 -24.53
CA ARG A 315 4.41 -0.92 -25.70
C ARG A 315 3.11 -1.58 -26.17
N PRO A 316 3.06 -2.04 -27.41
CA PRO A 316 1.83 -2.68 -27.94
C PRO A 316 1.37 -3.92 -27.16
N ASP A 317 2.30 -4.65 -26.53
CA ASP A 317 2.05 -5.88 -25.76
C ASP A 317 2.03 -5.66 -24.25
N ASP A 318 1.96 -4.42 -23.79
CA ASP A 318 1.80 -4.09 -22.36
C ASP A 318 0.34 -4.22 -21.91
N MET A 319 0.16 -4.59 -20.66
CA MET A 319 -1.10 -4.54 -19.92
C MET A 319 -0.94 -3.63 -18.71
N LEU A 320 -1.71 -2.55 -18.63
CA LEU A 320 -1.82 -1.66 -17.48
C LEU A 320 -3.03 -2.06 -16.65
N ILE A 321 -2.83 -2.21 -15.34
CA ILE A 321 -3.89 -2.37 -14.34
C ILE A 321 -3.77 -1.21 -13.35
N ILE A 322 -4.83 -0.41 -13.22
CA ILE A 322 -4.94 0.65 -12.21
C ILE A 322 -5.98 0.21 -11.19
N THR A 323 -5.60 0.23 -9.91
CA THR A 323 -6.46 -0.16 -8.78
C THR A 323 -6.09 0.62 -7.52
N ALA A 324 -6.71 0.29 -6.41
CA ALA A 324 -6.32 0.72 -5.06
C ALA A 324 -6.20 -0.49 -4.14
N ASP A 325 -5.77 -0.28 -2.91
CA ASP A 325 -5.59 -1.33 -1.90
C ASP A 325 -6.63 -1.28 -0.78
N HIS A 326 -7.22 -0.13 -0.54
CA HIS A 326 -8.34 0.15 0.39
C HIS A 326 -8.95 1.52 0.09
N GLY A 327 -9.83 2.02 0.93
CA GLY A 327 -10.26 3.41 0.99
C GLY A 327 -9.65 4.14 2.20
N CYS A 328 -9.69 5.47 2.19
CA CYS A 328 -9.43 6.32 3.35
C CYS A 328 -10.16 7.66 3.13
N ASP A 329 -11.46 7.66 3.39
CA ASP A 329 -12.35 8.76 3.03
C ASP A 329 -12.10 10.01 3.88
N PRO A 330 -11.48 11.07 3.32
CA PRO A 330 -11.10 12.26 4.07
C PRO A 330 -12.28 13.15 4.46
N THR A 331 -13.50 12.82 4.01
CA THR A 331 -14.72 13.54 4.36
C THR A 331 -15.41 12.94 5.58
N MET A 332 -15.07 11.72 5.96
CA MET A 332 -15.57 11.07 7.17
C MET A 332 -14.92 11.66 8.42
N THR A 333 -15.69 12.44 9.19
CA THR A 333 -15.19 13.10 10.41
C THR A 333 -15.13 12.19 11.64
N SER A 334 -15.67 10.98 11.54
CA SER A 334 -15.70 9.98 12.62
C SER A 334 -14.36 9.30 12.87
N SER A 335 -13.51 9.22 11.84
CA SER A 335 -12.22 8.54 11.89
C SER A 335 -11.25 9.19 10.90
N THR A 336 -9.97 8.97 11.11
CA THR A 336 -8.89 9.23 10.14
C THR A 336 -8.22 7.91 9.70
N ASP A 337 -8.87 6.78 9.97
CA ASP A 337 -8.37 5.45 9.61
C ASP A 337 -8.83 5.05 8.21
N HIS A 338 -8.20 4.00 7.67
CA HIS A 338 -8.62 3.39 6.41
C HIS A 338 -10.10 3.00 6.44
N THR A 339 -10.74 2.97 5.28
CA THR A 339 -12.14 2.58 5.10
C THR A 339 -12.28 1.32 4.25
N ARG A 340 -13.22 0.45 4.66
CA ARG A 340 -13.52 -0.83 3.99
C ARG A 340 -14.39 -0.58 2.78
N GLU A 341 -13.74 -0.41 1.62
CA GLU A 341 -14.39 -0.04 0.37
C GLU A 341 -14.12 -1.04 -0.75
N TYR A 342 -14.95 -1.02 -1.77
CA TYR A 342 -14.55 -1.50 -3.08
C TYR A 342 -13.43 -0.63 -3.62
N VAL A 343 -12.53 -1.23 -4.39
CA VAL A 343 -11.48 -0.50 -5.11
C VAL A 343 -11.73 -0.55 -6.62
N PRO A 344 -11.31 0.47 -7.39
CA PRO A 344 -11.48 0.49 -8.83
C PRO A 344 -10.62 -0.58 -9.51
N LEU A 345 -11.06 -1.05 -10.67
CA LEU A 345 -10.30 -1.92 -11.56
C LEU A 345 -10.41 -1.37 -12.97
N LEU A 346 -9.31 -0.80 -13.47
CA LEU A 346 -9.18 -0.37 -14.87
C LEU A 346 -8.08 -1.21 -15.53
N VAL A 347 -8.39 -1.87 -16.65
CA VAL A 347 -7.43 -2.74 -17.35
C VAL A 347 -7.32 -2.30 -18.80
N TYR A 348 -6.16 -1.77 -19.16
CA TYR A 348 -5.88 -1.22 -20.47
C TYR A 348 -4.69 -1.92 -21.15
N GLY A 349 -4.79 -2.09 -22.45
CA GLY A 349 -3.72 -2.56 -23.33
C GLY A 349 -4.13 -2.44 -24.78
N ARG A 350 -3.16 -2.12 -25.66
CA ARG A 350 -3.45 -1.89 -27.09
C ARG A 350 -3.97 -3.15 -27.82
N GLN A 351 -3.70 -4.32 -27.27
CA GLN A 351 -4.15 -5.61 -27.80
C GLN A 351 -5.32 -6.20 -27.01
N LEU A 352 -5.75 -5.55 -25.93
CA LEU A 352 -6.88 -6.00 -25.12
C LEU A 352 -8.21 -5.49 -25.69
N ALA A 353 -9.30 -6.17 -25.32
CA ALA A 353 -10.63 -5.66 -25.51
C ALA A 353 -10.81 -4.33 -24.75
N SER A 354 -11.73 -3.49 -25.21
CA SER A 354 -12.08 -2.22 -24.57
C SER A 354 -13.57 -2.14 -24.31
N GLY A 355 -13.97 -1.37 -23.29
CA GLY A 355 -15.37 -1.15 -22.96
C GLY A 355 -16.08 -2.35 -22.33
N ILE A 356 -15.33 -3.37 -21.88
CA ILE A 356 -15.90 -4.54 -21.17
C ILE A 356 -16.10 -4.20 -19.71
N ASP A 357 -17.33 -4.35 -19.24
CA ASP A 357 -17.66 -4.30 -17.81
C ASP A 357 -17.32 -5.65 -17.16
N LEU A 358 -16.29 -5.65 -16.29
CA LEU A 358 -15.85 -6.81 -15.53
C LEU A 358 -16.70 -7.03 -14.25
N GLY A 359 -17.64 -6.13 -14.00
CA GLY A 359 -18.54 -6.17 -12.84
C GLY A 359 -17.82 -6.01 -11.51
N THR A 360 -18.40 -6.58 -10.48
CA THR A 360 -17.80 -6.63 -9.14
C THR A 360 -17.06 -7.96 -8.95
N ARG A 361 -15.76 -7.89 -8.70
CA ARG A 361 -14.91 -9.04 -8.42
C ARG A 361 -14.91 -9.34 -6.92
N GLU A 362 -14.86 -10.62 -6.56
CA GLU A 362 -15.00 -11.05 -5.16
C GLU A 362 -13.71 -10.93 -4.34
N THR A 363 -12.57 -10.71 -4.98
CA THR A 363 -11.26 -10.64 -4.31
C THR A 363 -10.25 -9.87 -5.17
N PHE A 364 -9.33 -9.17 -4.52
CA PHE A 364 -8.19 -8.54 -5.19
C PHE A 364 -7.23 -9.57 -5.79
N ALA A 365 -7.25 -10.82 -5.31
CA ALA A 365 -6.40 -11.92 -5.82
C ALA A 365 -6.69 -12.29 -7.28
N ASP A 366 -7.82 -11.83 -7.85
CA ASP A 366 -8.13 -11.94 -9.27
C ASP A 366 -7.06 -11.24 -10.13
N ILE A 367 -6.41 -10.19 -9.61
CA ILE A 367 -5.30 -9.49 -10.26
C ILE A 367 -4.11 -10.44 -10.45
N ALA A 368 -3.62 -11.09 -9.37
CA ALA A 368 -2.50 -12.02 -9.47
C ALA A 368 -2.77 -13.17 -10.42
N ALA A 369 -3.98 -13.75 -10.35
CA ALA A 369 -4.40 -14.83 -11.25
C ALA A 369 -4.39 -14.37 -12.71
N THR A 370 -4.87 -13.15 -12.98
CA THR A 370 -4.89 -12.59 -14.34
C THR A 370 -3.49 -12.29 -14.86
N ILE A 371 -2.61 -11.71 -14.04
CA ILE A 371 -1.22 -11.43 -14.41
C ILE A 371 -0.46 -12.74 -14.71
N ALA A 372 -0.68 -13.79 -13.91
CA ALA A 372 -0.06 -15.10 -14.15
C ALA A 372 -0.55 -15.71 -15.48
N ASP A 373 -1.85 -15.71 -15.73
CA ASP A 373 -2.44 -16.21 -16.98
C ASP A 373 -1.98 -15.41 -18.21
N ALA A 374 -1.88 -14.08 -18.09
CA ALA A 374 -1.40 -13.20 -19.15
C ALA A 374 0.02 -13.56 -19.63
N ARG A 375 0.86 -14.08 -18.70
CA ARG A 375 2.23 -14.56 -18.97
C ARG A 375 2.29 -16.07 -19.24
N GLY A 376 1.15 -16.78 -19.18
CA GLY A 376 1.10 -18.25 -19.35
C GLY A 376 1.82 -19.00 -18.24
N LEU A 377 1.91 -18.45 -17.04
CA LEU A 377 2.59 -19.06 -15.89
C LEU A 377 1.62 -19.94 -15.10
N PRO A 378 1.99 -21.20 -14.79
CA PRO A 378 1.17 -22.05 -13.95
C PRO A 378 1.12 -21.51 -12.52
N HIS A 379 -0.08 -21.38 -11.94
CA HIS A 379 -0.28 -20.83 -10.61
C HIS A 379 -1.42 -21.51 -9.84
N GLN A 380 -1.49 -21.24 -8.53
CA GLN A 380 -2.56 -21.70 -7.64
C GLN A 380 -3.10 -20.52 -6.79
N PHE A 381 -3.08 -19.30 -7.33
CA PHE A 381 -3.64 -18.15 -6.64
C PHE A 381 -5.14 -18.33 -6.40
N PRO A 382 -5.67 -17.85 -5.25
CA PRO A 382 -7.08 -18.06 -4.88
C PRO A 382 -8.07 -17.24 -5.72
N GLY A 383 -7.56 -16.30 -6.53
CA GLY A 383 -8.37 -15.45 -7.41
C GLY A 383 -8.82 -16.14 -8.69
N ARG A 384 -9.83 -15.57 -9.33
CA ARG A 384 -10.31 -15.97 -10.64
C ARG A 384 -9.83 -15.01 -11.71
N SER A 385 -8.98 -15.49 -12.61
CA SER A 385 -8.49 -14.71 -13.74
C SER A 385 -9.62 -14.21 -14.63
N PHE A 386 -9.54 -12.94 -15.02
CA PHE A 386 -10.40 -12.32 -16.02
C PHE A 386 -9.68 -12.15 -17.38
N MET A 387 -8.55 -12.82 -17.59
CA MET A 387 -7.79 -12.70 -18.85
C MET A 387 -8.63 -13.08 -20.08
N LYS A 388 -9.51 -14.08 -19.92
CA LYS A 388 -10.41 -14.51 -21.03
C LYS A 388 -11.46 -13.46 -21.38
N ASP A 389 -11.90 -12.68 -20.39
CA ASP A 389 -12.94 -11.66 -20.56
C ASP A 389 -12.39 -10.42 -21.29
N ILE A 390 -11.08 -10.14 -21.16
CA ILE A 390 -10.39 -9.00 -21.77
C ILE A 390 -9.61 -9.34 -23.04
N THR A 391 -9.61 -10.60 -23.46
CA THR A 391 -9.03 -11.01 -24.75
C THR A 391 -10.05 -10.79 -25.86
N PRO A 392 -9.69 -10.09 -26.97
CA PRO A 392 -10.60 -9.83 -28.09
C PRO A 392 -11.16 -11.08 -28.76
#